data_850e8cb82286fc52af7e679133959569
#
_entry.id   850e8cb82286fc52af7e679133959569
#
_cell.length_a   1.000
_cell.length_b   1.000
_cell.length_c   1.000
_cell.angle_alpha   90.00
_cell.angle_beta   90.00
_cell.angle_gamma   90.00
#
_symmetry.space_group_name_H-M   'P 1'
#
loop_
_entity.id
_entity.type
_entity.pdbx_description
1 polymer ?
#
loop_
_entity_poly.entity_id
_entity_poly.type
_entity_poly.pdbx_seq_one_letter_code
_entity_poly.pdbx_strand_id
1 'polypeptide(L)'
;MGNVFDKAGNELKTPVAFHPGEFLLEEIEERGLKKTEFAKSIGLLPGNLSELFKGKRHINARIAVKLEMTLGISAEYWLGLQSAYDLQVARELVHV
;
A
#
# COMPACT_ATOMS: atom_id res chain seq x y z
N MET A 1 -9.90 -20.02 -20.18
CA MET A 1 -10.50 -19.59 -19.44
C MET A 1 -10.65 -19.55 -18.83
N GLY A 2 -10.54 -19.60 -18.42
CA GLY A 2 -10.91 -19.16 -17.53
C GLY A 2 -10.63 -19.11 -17.03
N ASN A 3 -10.33 -19.07 -16.49
CA ASN A 3 -10.43 -18.73 -15.66
C ASN A 3 -10.05 -18.33 -15.28
N VAL A 4 -9.74 -17.92 -15.29
CA VAL A 4 -9.78 -17.41 -14.37
C VAL A 4 -10.18 -17.93 -13.92
N PHE A 5 -10.11 -18.59 -13.64
CA PHE A 5 -10.75 -18.72 -12.95
C PHE A 5 -10.96 -19.16 -13.02
N ASP A 6 -10.85 -19.72 -13.06
CA ASP A 6 -11.51 -19.90 -12.82
C ASP A 6 -11.93 -20.49 -13.14
N LYS A 7 -12.02 -21.32 -13.37
CA LYS A 7 -12.78 -21.55 -13.17
C LYS A 7 -13.34 -21.99 -12.81
N ALA A 8 -13.39 -22.31 -12.67
CA ALA A 8 -14.05 -22.31 -11.96
C ALA A 8 -14.22 -22.28 -11.51
N GLY A 9 -14.32 -22.25 -11.33
CA GLY A 9 -14.59 -21.71 -10.56
C GLY A 9 -14.19 -21.33 -10.39
N ASN A 10 -13.84 -21.39 -10.33
CA ASN A 10 -13.46 -20.72 -9.86
C ASN A 10 -13.79 -19.99 -9.93
N GLU A 11 -14.28 -20.38 -9.62
CA GLU A 11 -14.78 -19.11 -9.52
C GLU A 11 -13.73 -18.06 -9.37
N LEU A 12 -13.80 -17.11 -10.13
CA LEU A 12 -12.80 -16.09 -10.05
C LEU A 12 -13.07 -15.15 -8.92
N LYS A 13 -12.15 -15.10 -7.99
CA LYS A 13 -12.20 -14.13 -6.92
C LYS A 13 -11.26 -13.00 -7.25
N THR A 14 -11.68 -11.78 -6.96
CA THR A 14 -10.79 -10.64 -7.04
C THR A 14 -9.70 -10.78 -5.99
N PRO A 15 -8.43 -10.63 -6.36
CA PRO A 15 -7.36 -10.71 -5.38
C PRO A 15 -7.54 -9.67 -4.29
N VAL A 16 -7.16 -10.04 -3.07
CA VAL A 16 -7.20 -9.11 -1.94
C VAL A 16 -6.13 -8.05 -2.17
N ALA A 17 -6.53 -6.79 -2.08
CA ALA A 17 -5.59 -5.68 -2.22
C ALA A 17 -4.81 -5.52 -0.93
N PHE A 18 -3.50 -5.33 -1.05
CA PHE A 18 -2.65 -5.07 0.09
C PHE A 18 -2.65 -3.58 0.41
N HIS A 19 -2.62 -3.26 1.71
CA HIS A 19 -2.41 -1.88 2.09
C HIS A 19 -1.00 -1.48 1.67
N PRO A 20 -0.83 -0.29 1.08
CA PRO A 20 0.50 0.12 0.61
C PRO A 20 1.54 0.18 1.72
N GLY A 21 1.13 0.30 2.98
CA GLY A 21 2.05 0.27 4.10
C GLY A 21 2.81 -1.05 4.21
N GLU A 22 2.18 -2.16 3.84
CA GLU A 22 2.87 -3.46 3.85
C GLU A 22 3.96 -3.51 2.79
N PHE A 23 3.66 -3.00 1.60
CA PHE A 23 4.65 -2.94 0.54
C PHE A 23 5.79 -2.00 0.91
N LEU A 24 5.46 -0.87 1.55
CA LEU A 24 6.47 0.08 2.00
C LEU A 24 7.42 -0.57 3.02
N LEU A 25 6.87 -1.31 3.98
CA LEU A 25 7.69 -1.99 4.98
C LEU A 25 8.65 -2.98 4.31
N GLU A 26 8.15 -3.75 3.36
CA GLU A 26 8.97 -4.68 2.61
C GLU A 26 10.13 -3.99 1.92
N GLU A 27 9.85 -2.86 1.25
CA GLU A 27 10.89 -2.12 0.54
C GLU A 27 11.96 -1.60 1.48
N ILE A 28 11.53 -1.07 2.63
CA ILE A 28 12.46 -0.55 3.62
C ILE A 28 13.36 -1.67 4.15
N GLU A 29 12.77 -2.82 4.44
CA GLU A 29 13.52 -3.95 4.98
C GLU A 29 14.47 -4.54 3.95
N GLU A 30 14.03 -4.67 2.72
CA GLU A 30 14.88 -5.22 1.66
C GLU A 30 16.06 -4.31 1.34
N ARG A 31 15.86 -3.01 1.48
CA ARG A 31 16.93 -2.04 1.23
C ARG A 31 17.82 -1.82 2.44
N GLY A 32 17.49 -2.42 3.58
CA GLY A 32 18.27 -2.27 4.79
C GLY A 32 18.23 -0.88 5.38
N LEU A 33 17.15 -0.15 5.17
CA LEU A 33 17.04 1.23 5.65
C LEU A 33 16.56 1.25 7.09
N LYS A 34 17.04 2.25 7.84
CA LYS A 34 16.59 2.44 9.21
C LYS A 34 15.25 3.16 9.21
N LYS A 35 14.27 2.60 9.92
CA LYS A 35 12.91 3.14 9.92
C LYS A 35 12.85 4.57 10.45
N THR A 36 13.62 4.86 11.51
CA THR A 36 13.60 6.20 12.08
C THR A 36 14.16 7.24 11.12
N GLU A 37 15.25 6.89 10.43
CA GLU A 37 15.84 7.79 9.46
C GLU A 37 14.95 7.96 8.24
N PHE A 38 14.32 6.86 7.82
CA PHE A 38 13.42 6.91 6.69
C PHE A 38 12.21 7.80 6.99
N ALA A 39 11.63 7.66 8.20
CA ALA A 39 10.52 8.51 8.59
C ALA A 39 10.89 9.99 8.48
N LYS A 40 12.08 10.34 8.96
CA LYS A 40 12.55 11.71 8.87
C LYS A 40 12.66 12.17 7.43
N SER A 41 13.15 11.30 6.54
CA SER A 41 13.36 11.67 5.14
C SER A 41 12.06 11.95 4.40
N ILE A 42 10.94 11.38 4.85
CA ILE A 42 9.64 11.63 4.23
C ILE A 42 8.75 12.53 5.08
N GLY A 43 9.34 13.14 6.11
CA GLY A 43 8.63 14.13 6.93
C GLY A 43 7.60 13.55 7.87
N LEU A 44 7.79 12.31 8.30
CA LEU A 44 6.89 11.67 9.27
C LEU A 44 7.61 11.41 10.57
N LEU A 45 6.85 11.40 11.66
CA LEU A 45 7.35 10.91 12.92
C LEU A 45 7.42 9.37 12.87
N PRO A 46 8.35 8.75 13.60
CA PRO A 46 8.45 7.29 13.58
C PRO A 46 7.14 6.59 13.92
N GLY A 47 6.35 7.14 14.87
CA GLY A 47 5.07 6.56 15.21
C GLY A 47 4.08 6.60 14.07
N ASN A 48 4.11 7.69 13.28
CA ASN A 48 3.24 7.81 12.12
C ASN A 48 3.62 6.83 11.02
N LEU A 49 4.92 6.62 10.84
CA LEU A 49 5.39 5.62 9.88
C LEU A 49 4.95 4.23 10.31
N SER A 50 5.04 3.93 11.61
CA SER A 50 4.59 2.65 12.15
C SER A 50 3.09 2.44 11.88
N GLU A 51 2.28 3.49 12.02
CA GLU A 51 0.86 3.42 11.71
C GLU A 51 0.61 3.13 10.23
N LEU A 52 1.46 3.68 9.37
CA LEU A 52 1.38 3.43 7.95
C LEU A 52 1.62 1.94 7.65
N PHE A 53 2.65 1.36 8.27
CA PHE A 53 2.94 -0.07 8.12
C PHE A 53 1.77 -0.94 8.55
N LYS A 54 1.02 -0.50 9.55
CA LYS A 54 -0.10 -1.28 10.10
C LYS A 54 -1.41 -1.02 9.38
N GLY A 55 -1.40 -0.19 8.35
CA GLY A 55 -2.60 0.14 7.60
C GLY A 55 -3.53 1.11 8.31
N LYS A 56 -3.05 1.78 9.36
CA LYS A 56 -3.88 2.71 10.12
C LYS A 56 -3.78 4.13 9.59
N ARG A 57 -2.94 4.38 8.62
CA ARG A 57 -2.74 5.69 8.02
C ARG A 57 -2.66 5.52 6.52
N HIS A 58 -3.28 6.44 5.80
CA HIS A 58 -3.32 6.39 4.34
C HIS A 58 -2.11 7.09 3.73
N ILE A 59 -1.72 6.64 2.54
CA ILE A 59 -0.73 7.36 1.75
C ILE A 59 -1.47 8.41 0.94
N ASN A 60 -1.21 9.67 1.22
CA ASN A 60 -1.76 10.77 0.43
C ASN A 60 -0.75 11.20 -0.63
N ALA A 61 -1.15 12.19 -1.46
CA ALA A 61 -0.30 12.62 -2.57
C ALA A 61 1.06 13.13 -2.08
N ARG A 62 1.08 13.86 -0.96
CA ARG A 62 2.32 14.39 -0.44
C ARG A 62 3.29 13.28 -0.04
N ILE A 63 2.78 12.29 0.68
CA ILE A 63 3.61 11.15 1.08
C ILE A 63 4.06 10.38 -0.16
N ALA A 64 3.16 10.18 -1.12
CA ALA A 64 3.49 9.44 -2.34
C ALA A 64 4.64 10.10 -3.10
N VAL A 65 4.63 11.44 -3.21
CA VAL A 65 5.73 12.15 -3.87
C VAL A 65 7.02 11.99 -3.08
N LYS A 66 6.96 12.05 -1.76
CA LYS A 66 8.15 11.83 -0.94
C LYS A 66 8.71 10.42 -1.12
N LEU A 67 7.83 9.43 -1.22
CA LEU A 67 8.26 8.06 -1.45
C LEU A 67 8.88 7.90 -2.83
N GLU A 68 8.35 8.58 -3.82
CA GLU A 68 8.96 8.57 -5.15
C GLU A 68 10.38 9.14 -5.09
N MET A 69 10.55 10.24 -4.39
CA MET A 69 11.86 10.89 -4.29
C MET A 69 12.88 10.04 -3.53
N THR A 70 12.42 9.27 -2.53
CA THR A 70 13.33 8.51 -1.68
C THR A 70 13.57 7.10 -2.18
N LEU A 71 12.56 6.45 -2.76
CA LEU A 71 12.64 5.06 -3.16
C LEU A 71 12.66 4.86 -4.68
N GLY A 72 12.32 5.88 -5.45
CA GLY A 72 12.29 5.77 -6.89
C GLY A 72 11.09 5.03 -7.44
N ILE A 73 10.06 4.80 -6.61
CA ILE A 73 8.82 4.16 -7.02
C ILE A 73 7.79 5.26 -7.20
N SER A 74 7.13 5.32 -8.36
CA SER A 74 6.33 6.48 -8.75
C SER A 74 5.20 6.77 -7.76
N ALA A 75 4.90 8.07 -7.62
CA ALA A 75 3.81 8.51 -6.75
C ALA A 75 2.49 7.89 -7.21
N GLU A 76 2.29 7.79 -8.52
CA GLU A 76 1.08 7.18 -9.07
C GLU A 76 0.94 5.72 -8.63
N TYR A 77 2.05 5.01 -8.55
CA TYR A 77 2.00 3.62 -8.11
C TYR A 77 1.54 3.53 -6.66
N TRP A 78 2.12 4.36 -5.79
CA TRP A 78 1.73 4.38 -4.38
C TRP A 78 0.26 4.73 -4.20
N LEU A 79 -0.20 5.77 -4.92
CA LEU A 79 -1.61 6.17 -4.83
C LEU A 79 -2.53 5.12 -5.42
N GLY A 80 -2.07 4.40 -6.46
CA GLY A 80 -2.84 3.30 -7.02
C GLY A 80 -3.05 2.18 -6.02
N LEU A 81 -2.00 1.84 -5.27
CA LEU A 81 -2.12 0.82 -4.23
C LEU A 81 -3.11 1.25 -3.14
N GLN A 82 -3.01 2.51 -2.72
CA GLN A 82 -3.90 3.03 -1.69
C GLN A 82 -5.35 3.02 -2.19
N SER A 83 -5.57 3.46 -3.42
CA SER A 83 -6.90 3.53 -3.99
C SER A 83 -7.51 2.14 -4.14
N ALA A 84 -6.72 1.17 -4.60
CA ALA A 84 -7.22 -0.21 -4.74
C ALA A 84 -7.64 -0.77 -3.39
N TYR A 85 -6.84 -0.51 -2.37
CA TYR A 85 -7.17 -0.96 -1.02
C TYR A 85 -8.44 -0.29 -0.51
N ASP A 86 -8.52 1.03 -0.68
CA ASP A 86 -9.67 1.79 -0.21
C ASP A 86 -10.96 1.34 -0.89
N LEU A 87 -10.89 1.06 -2.19
CA LEU A 87 -12.05 0.59 -2.94
C LEU A 87 -12.49 -0.79 -2.45
N GLN A 88 -11.54 -1.67 -2.16
CA GLN A 88 -11.89 -2.98 -1.65
C GLN A 88 -12.59 -2.88 -0.30
N VAL A 89 -12.06 -2.06 0.61
CA VAL A 89 -12.68 -1.86 1.91
C VAL A 89 -14.06 -1.26 1.76
N ALA A 90 -14.20 -0.25 0.90
CA ALA A 90 -15.49 0.40 0.69
C ALA A 90 -16.52 -0.57 0.12
N ARG A 91 -16.10 -1.42 -0.82
CA ARG A 91 -17.01 -2.40 -1.40
C ARG A 91 -17.47 -3.42 -0.38
N GLU A 92 -16.60 -3.81 0.53
CA GLU A 92 -16.98 -4.73 1.60
C GLU A 92 -17.98 -4.09 2.56
N LEU A 93 -17.80 -2.80 2.85
CA LEU A 93 -18.67 -2.10 3.78
C LEU A 93 -20.07 -1.88 3.19
N VAL A 94 -20.18 -1.69 1.88
CA VAL A 94 -21.47 -1.41 1.26
C VAL A 94 -22.09 -2.63 0.62
N HIS A 95 -21.45 -3.78 0.77
CA HIS A 95 -21.94 -5.03 0.22
C HIS A 95 -22.93 -5.65 1.19
N VAL A 96 -24.19 -5.57 0.90
CA VAL A 96 -25.23 -6.16 1.74
C VAL A 96 -26.26 -6.84 0.90
#